data_9764291057aa21636fcda896c754d40b
#
_entry.id   9764291057aa21636fcda896c754d40b
#
_cell.length_a   1.000
_cell.length_b   1.000
_cell.length_c   1.000
_cell.angle_alpha   90.00
_cell.angle_beta   90.00
_cell.angle_gamma   90.00
#
_symmetry.space_group_name_H-M   'P 1'
#
loop_
_entity.id
_entity.type
_entity.pdbx_description
1 polymer ?
#
loop_
_entity_poly.entity_id
_entity_poly.type
_entity_poly.pdbx_seq_one_letter_code
_entity_poly.pdbx_strand_id
1 'polypeptide(L)'
;MYRFHRSPLLLLILLLALSTLACAISGGAGDAEGTAATPDQQAIVAQAVATITAQLPAATSAAVAGSQQPISTDLETDLIALYDRINPSVVHIFIYDEAGNQLGTGTGFVYDDQGHIITNNHVVTGAGRLEVAFPGGERRTAETIGADVDSDLGVIRVADPPAGVLPIPLGDSDSVRVGQFVVAIGNPFGEAGSLSLGIVSGLGRTLTSDRIAEGGGRYSLPQVIQTDAAINPGNSGGPLLNLAGEVIGVNSAIRTSTGTNSGVGFSIPVNAVRRVAPALVATGEYHYTYMGVRMSELDLVTQEVLGLPQVAGAYVTEVTPDGPAAAAGLRGSGISDVGELLPSGDLIIAADGRPINNPDELISFLVFQTEVGQTIRLTIIRDGEQIDVPLTLGQRP
;
A
#
# COMPACT_ATOMS: atom_id res chain seq x y z
N MET A 1 49.24 18.03 -18.38
CA MET A 1 48.81 17.52 -17.07
C MET A 1 47.80 16.41 -17.28
N TYR A 2 48.24 15.16 -17.38
CA TYR A 2 47.37 13.99 -17.59
C TYR A 2 46.88 13.49 -16.23
N ARG A 3 45.57 13.55 -15.96
CA ARG A 3 44.93 12.89 -14.81
C ARG A 3 44.64 11.41 -15.16
N PHE A 4 45.34 10.50 -14.51
CA PHE A 4 45.04 9.07 -14.56
C PHE A 4 43.68 8.81 -13.88
N HIS A 5 42.66 8.48 -14.66
CA HIS A 5 41.44 7.89 -14.16
C HIS A 5 41.74 6.42 -13.78
N ARG A 6 41.75 6.14 -12.48
CA ARG A 6 41.79 4.75 -11.96
C ARG A 6 40.45 4.12 -12.29
N SER A 7 40.45 3.18 -13.22
CA SER A 7 39.25 2.54 -13.72
C SER A 7 38.65 1.63 -12.64
N PRO A 8 37.34 1.73 -12.35
CA PRO A 8 36.63 0.89 -11.37
C PRO A 8 36.63 -0.59 -11.79
N LEU A 9 36.98 -0.88 -13.04
CA LEU A 9 37.05 -2.24 -13.60
C LEU A 9 38.12 -3.12 -12.92
N LEU A 10 39.25 -2.53 -12.50
CA LEU A 10 40.34 -3.25 -11.81
C LEU A 10 39.93 -3.67 -10.39
N LEU A 11 39.10 -2.86 -9.72
CA LEU A 11 38.60 -3.18 -8.38
C LEU A 11 37.55 -4.32 -8.44
N LEU A 12 36.73 -4.34 -9.49
CA LEU A 12 35.72 -5.38 -9.72
C LEU A 12 36.35 -6.75 -10.03
N ILE A 13 37.42 -6.75 -10.83
CA ILE A 13 38.17 -7.98 -11.17
C ILE A 13 38.86 -8.56 -9.94
N LEU A 14 39.38 -7.71 -9.04
CA LEU A 14 40.04 -8.15 -7.80
C LEU A 14 39.02 -8.74 -6.81
N LEU A 15 37.80 -8.16 -6.72
CA LEU A 15 36.71 -8.68 -5.89
C LEU A 15 36.15 -10.00 -6.42
N LEU A 16 36.05 -10.17 -7.73
CA LEU A 16 35.62 -11.44 -8.33
C LEU A 16 36.67 -12.55 -8.12
N ALA A 17 37.97 -12.24 -8.18
CA ALA A 17 39.02 -13.21 -7.92
C ALA A 17 39.06 -13.68 -6.45
N LEU A 18 38.71 -12.80 -5.48
CA LEU A 18 38.58 -13.19 -4.08
C LEU A 18 37.35 -14.05 -3.81
N SER A 19 36.24 -13.85 -4.52
CA SER A 19 35.03 -14.64 -4.32
C SER A 19 35.13 -16.07 -4.85
N THR A 20 35.92 -16.30 -5.91
CA THR A 20 36.17 -17.65 -6.42
C THR A 20 37.10 -18.46 -5.53
N LEU A 21 38.01 -17.77 -4.78
CA LEU A 21 38.89 -18.46 -3.82
C LEU A 21 38.14 -18.87 -2.54
N ALA A 22 37.11 -18.15 -2.12
CA ALA A 22 36.28 -18.47 -0.96
C ALA A 22 35.32 -19.67 -1.22
N CYS A 23 34.86 -19.87 -2.47
CA CYS A 23 34.00 -21.01 -2.81
C CYS A 23 34.76 -22.36 -2.93
N ALA A 24 36.08 -22.35 -3.09
CA ALA A 24 36.89 -23.55 -3.15
C ALA A 24 37.15 -24.18 -1.78
N ILE A 25 36.81 -23.49 -0.67
CA ILE A 25 37.07 -23.93 0.71
C ILE A 25 35.82 -24.53 1.39
N SER A 26 34.63 -24.40 0.81
CA SER A 26 33.38 -24.85 1.47
C SER A 26 32.64 -26.03 0.82
N GLY A 27 33.25 -26.75 -0.11
CA GLY A 27 32.62 -27.87 -0.79
C GLY A 27 33.36 -29.19 -0.62
N GLY A 28 33.05 -29.97 0.42
CA GLY A 28 33.54 -31.34 0.52
C GLY A 28 33.53 -31.89 1.94
N ALA A 29 32.40 -32.43 2.39
CA ALA A 29 32.35 -33.36 3.49
C ALA A 29 32.63 -34.75 2.91
N GLY A 30 33.84 -35.22 3.09
CA GLY A 30 34.29 -36.58 2.79
C GLY A 30 35.66 -36.76 3.44
N ASP A 31 35.77 -37.76 4.31
CA ASP A 31 36.96 -38.10 5.10
C ASP A 31 38.23 -38.13 4.25
N ALA A 32 39.15 -37.20 4.53
CA ALA A 32 40.53 -37.29 4.13
C ALA A 32 41.40 -36.48 5.11
N GLU A 33 42.42 -37.15 5.61
CA GLU A 33 43.45 -36.67 6.54
C GLU A 33 43.95 -35.27 6.17
N GLY A 34 44.02 -34.40 7.20
CA GLY A 34 44.46 -33.02 7.07
C GLY A 34 45.89 -32.89 6.52
N THR A 35 46.04 -32.48 5.30
CA THR A 35 47.29 -31.92 4.79
C THR A 35 47.37 -30.47 5.28
N ALA A 36 48.16 -30.24 6.33
CA ALA A 36 48.58 -28.90 6.74
C ALA A 36 49.20 -28.18 5.54
N ALA A 37 48.80 -26.93 5.31
CA ALA A 37 49.37 -26.09 4.26
C ALA A 37 50.89 -26.07 4.37
N THR A 38 51.59 -26.29 3.26
CA THR A 38 53.05 -26.34 3.23
C THR A 38 53.62 -24.99 3.71
N PRO A 39 54.80 -25.01 4.40
CA PRO A 39 55.44 -23.80 4.92
C PRO A 39 55.63 -22.70 3.87
N ASP A 40 55.73 -23.02 2.58
CA ASP A 40 55.85 -22.07 1.48
C ASP A 40 54.56 -21.29 1.23
N GLN A 41 53.39 -21.91 1.37
CA GLN A 41 52.12 -21.19 1.18
C GLN A 41 51.84 -20.20 2.31
N GLN A 42 52.21 -20.52 3.52
CA GLN A 42 52.10 -19.61 4.67
C GLN A 42 53.05 -18.43 4.54
N ALA A 43 54.27 -18.65 4.03
CA ALA A 43 55.23 -17.57 3.76
C ALA A 43 54.74 -16.62 2.67
N ILE A 44 54.16 -17.13 1.60
CA ILE A 44 53.63 -16.30 0.48
C ILE A 44 52.45 -15.45 0.98
N VAL A 45 51.55 -15.99 1.76
CA VAL A 45 50.41 -15.24 2.33
C VAL A 45 50.90 -14.17 3.31
N ALA A 46 51.86 -14.50 4.18
CA ALA A 46 52.42 -13.53 5.11
C ALA A 46 53.18 -12.39 4.39
N GLN A 47 53.89 -12.68 3.30
CA GLN A 47 54.58 -11.67 2.50
C GLN A 47 53.61 -10.81 1.73
N ALA A 48 52.53 -11.35 1.19
CA ALA A 48 51.46 -10.59 0.52
C ALA A 48 50.73 -9.63 1.48
N VAL A 49 50.42 -10.12 2.70
CA VAL A 49 49.79 -9.29 3.75
C VAL A 49 50.73 -8.17 4.19
N ALA A 50 52.01 -8.45 4.40
CA ALA A 50 53.01 -7.45 4.79
C ALA A 50 53.19 -6.37 3.70
N THR A 51 53.14 -6.75 2.41
CA THR A 51 53.30 -5.83 1.30
C THR A 51 52.09 -4.92 1.17
N ILE A 52 50.85 -5.45 1.37
CA ILE A 52 49.62 -4.71 1.36
C ILE A 52 49.56 -3.69 2.53
N THR A 53 50.00 -4.14 3.72
CA THR A 53 49.99 -3.30 4.92
C THR A 53 51.00 -2.15 4.82
N ALA A 54 52.15 -2.40 4.18
CA ALA A 54 53.19 -1.35 3.96
C ALA A 54 52.83 -0.34 2.90
N GLN A 55 51.86 -0.61 2.02
CA GLN A 55 51.37 0.30 0.97
C GLN A 55 50.16 1.11 1.37
N LEU A 56 49.56 0.81 2.53
CA LEU A 56 48.48 1.64 3.07
C LEU A 56 49.14 2.92 3.66
N PRO A 57 48.78 4.13 3.22
CA PRO A 57 49.22 5.32 3.89
C PRO A 57 48.78 5.24 5.35
N ALA A 58 49.70 5.50 6.28
CA ALA A 58 49.37 5.57 7.70
C ALA A 58 48.18 6.52 7.85
N ALA A 59 47.01 5.97 8.12
CA ALA A 59 45.87 6.77 8.52
C ALA A 59 46.29 7.43 9.84
N THR A 60 46.65 8.69 9.77
CA THR A 60 46.80 9.54 10.94
C THR A 60 45.48 9.49 11.66
N SER A 61 45.44 8.69 12.70
CA SER A 61 44.35 8.71 13.67
C SER A 61 44.43 10.07 14.39
N ALA A 62 43.93 11.09 13.73
CA ALA A 62 43.51 12.28 14.43
C ALA A 62 42.31 11.82 15.26
N ALA A 63 42.54 11.58 16.54
CA ALA A 63 41.49 11.46 17.52
C ALA A 63 40.66 12.73 17.42
N VAL A 64 39.58 12.65 16.65
CA VAL A 64 38.50 13.63 16.75
C VAL A 64 37.87 13.37 18.11
N ALA A 65 38.42 14.04 19.13
CA ALA A 65 37.68 14.29 20.38
C ALA A 65 36.56 15.29 20.02
N GLY A 66 35.65 14.84 19.14
CA GLY A 66 34.35 15.45 18.94
C GLY A 66 33.50 14.98 20.10
N SER A 67 33.08 15.91 20.95
CA SER A 67 31.96 15.72 21.85
C SER A 67 30.86 15.04 21.02
N GLN A 68 30.57 13.77 21.30
CA GLN A 68 29.34 13.13 20.89
C GLN A 68 28.22 13.81 21.67
N GLN A 69 27.84 15.02 21.24
CA GLN A 69 26.48 15.44 21.51
C GLN A 69 25.59 14.44 20.76
N PRO A 70 24.63 13.83 21.45
CA PRO A 70 23.63 13.07 20.75
C PRO A 70 23.08 14.00 19.67
N ILE A 71 23.12 13.56 18.40
CA ILE A 71 22.40 14.24 17.32
C ILE A 71 20.94 13.92 17.62
N SER A 72 20.36 14.64 18.58
CA SER A 72 18.92 14.77 18.68
C SER A 72 18.54 15.59 17.47
N THR A 73 18.15 14.91 16.40
CA THR A 73 17.48 15.58 15.31
C THR A 73 16.10 15.97 15.82
N ASP A 74 15.61 17.15 15.45
CA ASP A 74 14.24 17.58 15.77
C ASP A 74 13.25 16.44 15.42
N LEU A 75 13.52 15.69 14.38
CA LEU A 75 12.72 14.53 13.92
C LEU A 75 12.63 13.40 14.98
N GLU A 76 13.71 13.05 15.68
CA GLU A 76 13.68 12.01 16.72
C GLU A 76 12.76 12.43 17.87
N THR A 77 12.87 13.67 18.31
CA THR A 77 12.03 14.25 19.36
C THR A 77 10.56 14.26 18.90
N ASP A 78 10.29 14.66 17.66
CA ASP A 78 8.95 14.70 17.09
C ASP A 78 8.33 13.30 17.00
N LEU A 79 9.10 12.27 16.59
CA LEU A 79 8.64 10.89 16.51
C LEU A 79 8.32 10.30 17.88
N ILE A 80 9.14 10.57 18.91
CA ILE A 80 8.88 10.13 20.27
C ILE A 80 7.59 10.79 20.78
N ALA A 81 7.44 12.10 20.64
CA ALA A 81 6.25 12.82 21.07
C ALA A 81 4.99 12.40 20.31
N LEU A 82 5.11 12.11 19.01
CA LEU A 82 4.02 11.56 18.20
C LEU A 82 3.60 10.20 18.73
N TYR A 83 4.55 9.29 18.95
CA TYR A 83 4.27 7.96 19.47
C TYR A 83 3.55 8.00 20.81
N ASP A 84 4.08 8.77 21.79
CA ASP A 84 3.49 8.89 23.13
C ASP A 84 2.06 9.41 23.07
N ARG A 85 1.76 10.32 22.16
CA ARG A 85 0.43 10.90 21.98
C ARG A 85 -0.56 9.94 21.29
N ILE A 86 -0.12 9.21 20.27
CA ILE A 86 -1.01 8.45 19.39
C ILE A 86 -1.17 7.00 19.82
N ASN A 87 -0.10 6.38 20.31
CA ASN A 87 -0.09 4.96 20.69
C ASN A 87 -1.23 4.55 21.63
N PRO A 88 -1.65 5.35 22.66
CA PRO A 88 -2.76 4.98 23.51
C PRO A 88 -4.08 4.70 22.80
N SER A 89 -4.25 5.24 21.59
CA SER A 89 -5.45 5.09 20.74
C SER A 89 -5.30 4.08 19.61
N VAL A 90 -4.14 3.39 19.53
CA VAL A 90 -3.92 2.29 18.60
C VAL A 90 -4.05 0.97 19.34
N VAL A 91 -4.97 0.12 18.92
CA VAL A 91 -5.35 -1.07 19.63
C VAL A 91 -4.94 -2.35 18.89
N HIS A 92 -4.68 -3.39 19.65
CA HIS A 92 -4.48 -4.74 19.13
C HIS A 92 -5.83 -5.49 19.13
N ILE A 93 -6.16 -6.11 17.99
CA ILE A 93 -7.40 -6.86 17.79
C ILE A 93 -7.06 -8.34 17.72
N PHE A 94 -7.67 -9.13 18.61
CA PHE A 94 -7.61 -10.60 18.58
C PHE A 94 -8.90 -11.14 17.98
N ILE A 95 -8.75 -12.06 17.05
CA ILE A 95 -9.85 -12.67 16.28
C ILE A 95 -9.99 -14.12 16.72
N TYR A 96 -11.19 -14.51 17.14
CA TYR A 96 -11.49 -15.87 17.56
C TYR A 96 -12.66 -16.43 16.73
N ASP A 97 -12.67 -17.74 16.55
CA ASP A 97 -13.86 -18.46 16.05
C ASP A 97 -14.94 -18.61 17.14
N GLU A 98 -16.09 -19.19 16.78
CA GLU A 98 -17.17 -19.45 17.72
C GLU A 98 -16.77 -20.47 18.81
N ALA A 99 -15.80 -21.32 18.58
CA ALA A 99 -15.27 -22.28 19.55
C ALA A 99 -14.23 -21.68 20.49
N GLY A 100 -13.81 -20.42 20.27
CA GLY A 100 -12.82 -19.71 21.07
C GLY A 100 -11.37 -19.96 20.64
N ASN A 101 -11.12 -20.58 19.48
CA ASN A 101 -9.76 -20.69 18.94
C ASN A 101 -9.36 -19.38 18.28
N GLN A 102 -8.14 -18.94 18.54
CA GLN A 102 -7.61 -17.73 17.92
C GLN A 102 -7.33 -17.97 16.42
N LEU A 103 -7.97 -17.19 15.55
CA LEU A 103 -7.80 -17.25 14.10
C LEU A 103 -6.67 -16.33 13.61
N GLY A 104 -6.45 -15.21 14.30
CA GLY A 104 -5.46 -14.24 13.91
C GLY A 104 -5.46 -13.00 14.79
N THR A 105 -4.72 -12.00 14.34
CA THR A 105 -4.67 -10.69 14.98
C THR A 105 -4.61 -9.59 13.94
N GLY A 106 -4.98 -8.36 14.36
CA GLY A 106 -4.88 -7.15 13.59
C GLY A 106 -4.66 -5.95 14.48
N THR A 107 -4.66 -4.78 13.87
CA THR A 107 -4.59 -3.50 14.54
C THR A 107 -5.84 -2.69 14.19
N GLY A 108 -6.20 -1.77 15.06
CA GLY A 108 -7.22 -0.74 14.83
C GLY A 108 -6.83 0.55 15.50
N PHE A 109 -7.59 1.59 15.25
CA PHE A 109 -7.42 2.86 15.96
C PHE A 109 -8.79 3.48 16.31
N VAL A 110 -8.82 4.20 17.43
CA VAL A 110 -10.04 4.82 17.93
C VAL A 110 -10.47 5.95 16.99
N TYR A 111 -11.71 5.85 16.53
CA TYR A 111 -12.30 6.72 15.52
C TYR A 111 -13.12 7.87 16.15
N ASP A 112 -13.88 7.57 17.20
CA ASP A 112 -14.74 8.54 17.87
C ASP A 112 -14.88 8.28 19.37
N ASP A 113 -15.55 9.19 20.07
CA ASP A 113 -15.81 9.12 21.52
C ASP A 113 -16.88 8.07 21.90
N GLN A 114 -17.52 7.42 20.93
CA GLN A 114 -18.52 6.38 21.14
C GLN A 114 -17.90 4.97 21.19
N GLY A 115 -16.57 4.89 21.10
CA GLY A 115 -15.81 3.65 21.12
C GLY A 115 -15.74 2.91 19.79
N HIS A 116 -16.06 3.58 18.70
CA HIS A 116 -15.83 3.02 17.37
C HIS A 116 -14.33 2.99 17.05
N ILE A 117 -13.91 1.90 16.46
CA ILE A 117 -12.52 1.63 16.07
C ILE A 117 -12.52 1.26 14.59
N ILE A 118 -11.68 1.95 13.83
CA ILE A 118 -11.42 1.60 12.42
C ILE A 118 -10.37 0.49 12.36
N THR A 119 -10.61 -0.46 11.46
CA THR A 119 -9.68 -1.54 11.12
C THR A 119 -9.92 -1.97 9.66
N ASN A 120 -9.33 -3.09 9.22
CA ASN A 120 -9.64 -3.65 7.90
C ASN A 120 -10.84 -4.63 7.95
N ASN A 121 -11.54 -4.73 6.83
CA ASN A 121 -12.59 -5.72 6.63
C ASN A 121 -12.06 -7.15 6.82
N HIS A 122 -10.91 -7.49 6.22
CA HIS A 122 -10.33 -8.82 6.33
C HIS A 122 -9.89 -9.20 7.76
N VAL A 123 -9.73 -8.22 8.66
CA VAL A 123 -9.44 -8.46 10.09
C VAL A 123 -10.69 -8.93 10.83
N VAL A 124 -11.87 -8.42 10.46
CA VAL A 124 -13.13 -8.68 11.20
C VAL A 124 -14.05 -9.69 10.53
N THR A 125 -13.85 -9.94 9.23
CA THR A 125 -14.69 -10.87 8.48
C THR A 125 -14.50 -12.30 8.97
N GLY A 126 -15.62 -12.98 9.28
CA GLY A 126 -15.62 -14.36 9.76
C GLY A 126 -15.23 -14.53 11.23
N ALA A 127 -15.08 -13.44 11.99
CA ALA A 127 -14.85 -13.49 13.42
C ALA A 127 -16.12 -13.95 14.16
N GLY A 128 -16.01 -15.00 14.98
CA GLY A 128 -17.05 -15.38 15.94
C GLY A 128 -17.02 -14.48 17.17
N ARG A 129 -15.81 -14.03 17.56
CA ARG A 129 -15.60 -13.10 18.69
C ARG A 129 -14.39 -12.20 18.42
N LEU A 130 -14.51 -10.95 18.82
CA LEU A 130 -13.42 -9.97 18.80
C LEU A 130 -13.06 -9.54 20.22
N GLU A 131 -11.75 -9.44 20.49
CA GLU A 131 -11.21 -8.87 21.72
C GLU A 131 -10.20 -7.78 21.34
N VAL A 132 -10.33 -6.64 21.99
CA VAL A 132 -9.47 -5.46 21.77
C VAL A 132 -8.60 -5.27 23.01
N ALA A 133 -7.28 -5.23 22.82
CA ALA A 133 -6.33 -4.86 23.86
C ALA A 133 -5.80 -3.46 23.60
N PHE A 134 -5.90 -2.62 24.61
CA PHE A 134 -5.33 -1.27 24.64
C PHE A 134 -3.88 -1.33 25.15
N PRO A 135 -3.00 -0.39 24.76
CA PRO A 135 -1.59 -0.39 25.18
C PRO A 135 -1.35 -0.41 26.70
N GLY A 136 -2.32 0.08 27.50
CA GLY A 136 -2.32 -0.01 28.96
C GLY A 136 -2.52 -1.42 29.52
N GLY A 137 -2.70 -2.44 28.68
CA GLY A 137 -2.95 -3.83 29.06
C GLY A 137 -4.42 -4.16 29.31
N GLU A 138 -5.31 -3.19 29.23
CA GLU A 138 -6.75 -3.41 29.39
C GLU A 138 -7.33 -4.08 28.13
N ARG A 139 -8.21 -5.05 28.36
CA ARG A 139 -8.89 -5.80 27.29
C ARG A 139 -10.39 -5.60 27.37
N ARG A 140 -11.03 -5.52 26.21
CA ARG A 140 -12.48 -5.39 26.05
C ARG A 140 -12.95 -6.28 24.92
N THR A 141 -14.17 -6.77 25.02
CA THR A 141 -14.86 -7.35 23.87
C THR A 141 -15.32 -6.25 22.94
N ALA A 142 -15.31 -6.55 21.64
CA ALA A 142 -15.80 -5.64 20.62
C ALA A 142 -16.86 -6.33 19.76
N GLU A 143 -17.76 -5.53 19.20
CA GLU A 143 -18.78 -5.93 18.25
C GLU A 143 -18.43 -5.38 16.86
N THR A 144 -18.62 -6.16 15.81
CA THR A 144 -18.54 -5.65 14.44
C THR A 144 -19.79 -4.82 14.16
N ILE A 145 -19.61 -3.54 13.85
CA ILE A 145 -20.68 -2.60 13.51
C ILE A 145 -20.98 -2.66 12.01
N GLY A 146 -19.94 -2.71 11.19
CA GLY A 146 -20.05 -2.84 9.75
C GLY A 146 -18.70 -3.10 9.12
N ALA A 147 -18.74 -3.67 7.91
CA ALA A 147 -17.53 -3.95 7.15
C ALA A 147 -17.80 -3.81 5.65
N ASP A 148 -16.82 -3.30 4.92
CA ASP A 148 -16.90 -3.09 3.49
C ASP A 148 -15.74 -3.79 2.78
N VAL A 149 -16.07 -4.79 1.99
CA VAL A 149 -15.12 -5.62 1.26
C VAL A 149 -14.44 -4.85 0.11
N ASP A 150 -15.09 -3.84 -0.44
CA ASP A 150 -14.58 -3.11 -1.60
C ASP A 150 -13.50 -2.11 -1.23
N SER A 151 -13.59 -1.47 -0.06
CA SER A 151 -12.53 -0.61 0.50
C SER A 151 -11.59 -1.34 1.45
N ASP A 152 -11.92 -2.60 1.84
CA ASP A 152 -11.24 -3.34 2.91
C ASP A 152 -11.27 -2.57 4.25
N LEU A 153 -12.35 -1.83 4.55
CA LEU A 153 -12.56 -1.13 5.81
C LEU A 153 -13.56 -1.89 6.70
N GLY A 154 -13.28 -1.90 8.00
CA GLY A 154 -14.18 -2.40 9.03
C GLY A 154 -14.31 -1.42 10.18
N VAL A 155 -15.48 -1.40 10.81
CA VAL A 155 -15.76 -0.67 12.04
C VAL A 155 -16.20 -1.66 13.10
N ILE A 156 -15.47 -1.65 14.22
CA ILE A 156 -15.87 -2.39 15.42
C ILE A 156 -16.14 -1.41 16.54
N ARG A 157 -16.84 -1.82 17.59
CA ARG A 157 -17.16 -0.98 18.73
C ARG A 157 -16.82 -1.67 20.05
N VAL A 158 -16.17 -0.92 20.91
CA VAL A 158 -16.00 -1.24 22.33
C VAL A 158 -16.97 -0.38 23.14
N ALA A 159 -17.84 -1.00 23.92
CA ALA A 159 -18.90 -0.28 24.66
C ALA A 159 -18.35 0.62 25.79
N ASP A 160 -17.24 0.23 26.39
CA ASP A 160 -16.62 0.94 27.53
C ASP A 160 -15.10 1.03 27.30
N PRO A 161 -14.63 1.98 26.45
CA PRO A 161 -13.22 2.17 26.24
C PRO A 161 -12.53 2.72 27.51
N PRO A 162 -11.23 2.43 27.73
CA PRO A 162 -10.49 2.93 28.88
C PRO A 162 -10.49 4.46 28.96
N ALA A 163 -10.49 4.99 30.16
CA ALA A 163 -10.45 6.44 30.38
C ALA A 163 -9.14 7.04 29.80
N GLY A 164 -9.28 8.18 29.12
CA GLY A 164 -8.13 8.90 28.54
C GLY A 164 -7.72 8.45 27.13
N VAL A 165 -8.34 7.43 26.58
CA VAL A 165 -8.18 7.09 25.16
C VAL A 165 -8.98 8.08 24.32
N LEU A 166 -8.32 8.71 23.34
CA LEU A 166 -8.91 9.76 22.50
C LEU A 166 -8.96 9.33 21.03
N PRO A 167 -9.93 9.82 20.25
CA PRO A 167 -9.94 9.62 18.80
C PRO A 167 -8.68 10.18 18.15
N ILE A 168 -8.14 9.46 17.16
CA ILE A 168 -7.03 9.97 16.35
C ILE A 168 -7.60 10.88 15.26
N PRO A 169 -7.11 12.13 15.11
CA PRO A 169 -7.61 13.03 14.09
C PRO A 169 -7.35 12.47 12.70
N LEU A 170 -8.35 12.59 11.82
CA LEU A 170 -8.23 12.22 10.41
C LEU A 170 -7.66 13.41 9.63
N GLY A 171 -6.59 13.18 8.87
CA GLY A 171 -6.03 14.14 7.92
C GLY A 171 -6.76 14.13 6.57
N ASP A 172 -6.09 14.59 5.53
CA ASP A 172 -6.61 14.64 4.16
C ASP A 172 -5.64 13.93 3.20
N SER A 173 -6.07 12.80 2.63
CA SER A 173 -5.24 12.03 1.70
C SER A 173 -5.02 12.71 0.35
N ASP A 174 -5.84 13.69 -0.04
CA ASP A 174 -5.63 14.45 -1.28
C ASP A 174 -4.48 15.47 -1.15
N SER A 175 -4.12 15.85 0.09
CA SER A 175 -2.99 16.73 0.38
C SER A 175 -1.63 16.00 0.43
N VAL A 176 -1.63 14.67 0.44
CA VAL A 176 -0.42 13.83 0.57
C VAL A 176 0.47 13.95 -0.67
N ARG A 177 1.79 13.95 -0.45
CA ARG A 177 2.79 14.06 -1.52
C ARG A 177 3.80 12.92 -1.44
N VAL A 178 4.25 12.45 -2.60
CA VAL A 178 5.39 11.52 -2.71
C VAL A 178 6.64 12.15 -2.08
N GLY A 179 7.35 11.37 -1.25
CA GLY A 179 8.50 11.82 -0.47
C GLY A 179 8.16 12.37 0.91
N GLN A 180 6.88 12.56 1.26
CA GLN A 180 6.44 12.96 2.58
C GLN A 180 6.73 11.85 3.59
N PHE A 181 7.28 12.19 4.77
CA PHE A 181 7.46 11.25 5.87
C PHE A 181 6.11 10.75 6.40
N VAL A 182 6.06 9.46 6.68
CA VAL A 182 4.89 8.79 7.26
C VAL A 182 5.32 7.84 8.37
N VAL A 183 4.42 7.65 9.32
CA VAL A 183 4.60 6.77 10.46
C VAL A 183 3.47 5.76 10.48
N ALA A 184 3.80 4.47 10.45
CA ALA A 184 2.85 3.40 10.69
C ALA A 184 2.98 2.94 12.14
N ILE A 185 1.86 2.85 12.86
CA ILE A 185 1.79 2.26 14.19
C ILE A 185 0.89 1.03 14.12
N GLY A 186 1.32 -0.05 14.80
CA GLY A 186 0.55 -1.28 14.82
C GLY A 186 1.10 -2.28 15.82
N ASN A 187 0.55 -3.50 15.80
CA ASN A 187 0.88 -4.57 16.72
C ASN A 187 1.35 -5.84 15.99
N PRO A 188 2.46 -5.76 15.21
CA PRO A 188 2.95 -6.90 14.45
C PRO A 188 3.37 -8.02 15.40
N PHE A 189 3.08 -9.25 15.04
CA PHE A 189 3.45 -10.45 15.81
C PHE A 189 2.96 -10.49 17.26
N GLY A 190 1.99 -9.64 17.63
CA GLY A 190 1.50 -9.53 19.01
C GLY A 190 2.31 -8.59 19.90
N GLU A 191 3.34 -7.94 19.36
CA GLU A 191 4.13 -6.93 20.03
C GLU A 191 3.37 -5.60 20.01
N ALA A 192 2.92 -5.14 21.16
CA ALA A 192 2.13 -3.91 21.28
C ALA A 192 2.95 -2.67 20.94
N GLY A 193 2.40 -1.78 20.11
CA GLY A 193 2.91 -0.44 19.90
C GLY A 193 4.19 -0.35 19.07
N SER A 194 4.35 -1.15 18.03
CA SER A 194 5.48 -0.99 17.09
C SER A 194 5.28 0.23 16.19
N LEU A 195 6.31 1.10 16.13
CA LEU A 195 6.38 2.24 15.22
C LEU A 195 7.32 1.92 14.05
N SER A 196 6.91 2.27 12.85
CA SER A 196 7.70 2.18 11.64
C SER A 196 7.66 3.52 10.89
N LEU A 197 8.83 4.10 10.62
CA LEU A 197 8.99 5.33 9.85
C LEU A 197 9.32 4.99 8.40
N GLY A 198 8.73 5.71 7.47
CA GLY A 198 9.00 5.63 6.05
C GLY A 198 8.58 6.90 5.32
N ILE A 199 8.41 6.80 4.02
CA ILE A 199 7.90 7.87 3.17
C ILE A 199 6.71 7.39 2.32
N VAL A 200 5.96 8.32 1.79
CA VAL A 200 5.05 8.05 0.68
C VAL A 200 5.89 7.75 -0.55
N SER A 201 5.88 6.49 -1.00
CA SER A 201 6.65 6.03 -2.17
C SER A 201 5.91 6.23 -3.48
N GLY A 202 4.57 6.28 -3.44
CA GLY A 202 3.71 6.49 -4.61
C GLY A 202 2.27 6.77 -4.22
N LEU A 203 1.55 7.38 -5.14
CA LEU A 203 0.13 7.70 -5.03
C LEU A 203 -0.62 7.20 -6.26
N GLY A 204 -1.96 7.19 -6.19
CA GLY A 204 -2.80 6.79 -7.31
C GLY A 204 -2.71 5.30 -7.64
N ARG A 205 -2.30 4.47 -6.68
CA ARG A 205 -2.34 3.01 -6.86
C ARG A 205 -3.76 2.53 -6.68
N THR A 206 -4.05 1.34 -7.20
CA THR A 206 -5.38 0.74 -7.12
C THR A 206 -5.31 -0.56 -6.32
N LEU A 207 -6.17 -0.68 -5.32
CA LEU A 207 -6.39 -1.91 -4.58
C LEU A 207 -7.57 -2.65 -5.21
N THR A 208 -7.35 -3.89 -5.63
CA THR A 208 -8.43 -4.73 -6.16
C THR A 208 -9.24 -5.31 -4.99
N SER A 209 -10.57 -5.16 -5.01
CA SER A 209 -11.48 -5.76 -4.05
C SER A 209 -11.43 -7.29 -4.13
N ASP A 210 -11.70 -7.95 -3.03
CA ASP A 210 -11.90 -9.41 -3.01
C ASP A 210 -13.27 -9.83 -3.55
N ARG A 211 -14.19 -8.87 -3.70
CA ARG A 211 -15.50 -9.08 -4.31
C ARG A 211 -15.39 -9.31 -5.81
N ILE A 212 -16.02 -10.39 -6.29
CA ILE A 212 -16.13 -10.68 -7.72
C ILE A 212 -17.38 -9.97 -8.25
N ALA A 213 -17.22 -9.17 -9.30
CA ALA A 213 -18.32 -8.49 -9.98
C ALA A 213 -19.16 -9.49 -10.79
N GLU A 214 -20.43 -9.19 -11.00
CA GLU A 214 -21.27 -9.93 -11.95
C GLU A 214 -20.66 -9.89 -13.36
N GLY A 215 -20.60 -11.03 -14.02
CA GLY A 215 -19.91 -11.18 -15.30
C GLY A 215 -18.39 -11.40 -15.19
N GLY A 216 -17.84 -11.55 -13.97
CA GLY A 216 -16.42 -11.72 -13.69
C GLY A 216 -15.68 -10.36 -13.57
N GLY A 217 -14.39 -10.39 -13.22
CA GLY A 217 -13.64 -9.20 -12.86
C GLY A 217 -13.82 -8.83 -11.39
N ARG A 218 -13.18 -7.73 -10.98
CA ARG A 218 -13.21 -7.28 -9.59
C ARG A 218 -13.37 -5.77 -9.54
N TYR A 219 -14.03 -5.28 -8.49
CA TYR A 219 -14.04 -3.87 -8.19
C TYR A 219 -12.67 -3.40 -7.71
N SER A 220 -12.46 -2.11 -7.68
CA SER A 220 -11.20 -1.51 -7.28
C SER A 220 -11.41 -0.30 -6.40
N LEU A 221 -10.56 -0.15 -5.37
CA LEU A 221 -10.42 1.08 -4.60
C LEU A 221 -9.21 1.84 -5.15
N PRO A 222 -9.42 3.02 -5.74
CA PRO A 222 -8.33 3.85 -6.27
C PRO A 222 -7.66 4.68 -5.17
N GLN A 223 -6.60 5.43 -5.54
CA GLN A 223 -5.87 6.39 -4.71
C GLN A 223 -5.15 5.77 -3.50
N VAL A 224 -4.88 4.47 -3.54
CA VAL A 224 -4.13 3.80 -2.49
C VAL A 224 -2.73 4.41 -2.35
N ILE A 225 -2.32 4.63 -1.11
CA ILE A 225 -1.02 5.20 -0.76
C ILE A 225 0.00 4.07 -0.69
N GLN A 226 1.08 4.18 -1.47
CA GLN A 226 2.22 3.29 -1.36
C GLN A 226 3.26 3.88 -0.42
N THR A 227 3.81 3.07 0.49
CA THR A 227 4.86 3.46 1.45
C THR A 227 5.94 2.40 1.56
N ASP A 228 7.15 2.80 1.95
CA ASP A 228 8.24 1.91 2.35
C ASP A 228 8.31 1.72 3.88
N ALA A 229 7.46 2.41 4.65
CA ALA A 229 7.26 2.07 6.05
C ALA A 229 6.94 0.56 6.18
N ALA A 230 7.54 -0.11 7.16
CA ALA A 230 7.40 -1.56 7.29
C ALA A 230 5.97 -1.95 7.69
N ILE A 231 5.14 -2.32 6.72
CA ILE A 231 3.81 -2.88 6.91
C ILE A 231 3.94 -4.41 6.87
N ASN A 232 3.64 -5.06 7.98
CA ASN A 232 3.72 -6.53 8.15
C ASN A 232 2.37 -7.07 8.66
N PRO A 233 2.12 -8.39 8.58
CA PRO A 233 0.99 -9.01 9.25
C PRO A 233 0.92 -8.60 10.72
N GLY A 234 -0.24 -8.12 11.15
CA GLY A 234 -0.48 -7.52 12.46
C GLY A 234 -0.58 -5.99 12.44
N ASN A 235 0.04 -5.27 11.48
CA ASN A 235 -0.17 -3.83 11.29
C ASN A 235 -1.44 -3.51 10.49
N SER A 236 -2.06 -4.52 9.84
CA SER A 236 -3.31 -4.35 9.08
C SER A 236 -4.39 -3.74 9.97
N GLY A 237 -5.05 -2.70 9.47
CA GLY A 237 -6.07 -1.91 10.16
C GLY A 237 -5.52 -0.80 11.04
N GLY A 238 -4.20 -0.77 11.28
CA GLY A 238 -3.54 0.33 11.99
C GLY A 238 -3.42 1.61 11.16
N PRO A 239 -3.18 2.76 11.82
CA PRO A 239 -3.06 4.03 11.13
C PRO A 239 -1.73 4.19 10.40
N LEU A 240 -1.77 4.80 9.21
CA LEU A 240 -0.66 5.50 8.59
C LEU A 240 -0.82 6.99 8.90
N LEU A 241 0.17 7.59 9.54
CA LEU A 241 0.12 8.94 10.07
C LEU A 241 1.07 9.87 9.30
N ASN A 242 0.71 11.16 9.22
CA ASN A 242 1.67 12.22 8.94
C ASN A 242 2.42 12.61 10.23
N LEU A 243 3.46 13.47 10.14
CA LEU A 243 4.22 13.92 11.31
C LEU A 243 3.40 14.82 12.26
N ALA A 244 2.25 15.35 11.84
CA ALA A 244 1.33 16.05 12.74
C ALA A 244 0.52 15.08 13.63
N GLY A 245 0.57 13.75 13.32
CA GLY A 245 -0.19 12.72 14.02
C GLY A 245 -1.62 12.57 13.53
N GLU A 246 -1.89 13.02 12.32
CA GLU A 246 -3.18 12.82 11.66
C GLU A 246 -3.13 11.55 10.80
N VAL A 247 -4.20 10.77 10.82
CA VAL A 247 -4.34 9.59 9.96
C VAL A 247 -4.48 10.04 8.50
N ILE A 248 -3.57 9.59 7.66
CA ILE A 248 -3.65 9.80 6.19
C ILE A 248 -4.04 8.51 5.46
N GLY A 249 -3.98 7.36 6.13
CA GLY A 249 -4.42 6.09 5.57
C GLY A 249 -4.57 5.00 6.63
N VAL A 250 -5.16 3.87 6.23
CA VAL A 250 -5.29 2.65 7.02
C VAL A 250 -4.39 1.60 6.40
N ASN A 251 -3.44 1.07 7.16
CA ASN A 251 -2.49 0.08 6.67
C ASN A 251 -3.23 -1.20 6.26
N SER A 252 -2.94 -1.69 5.06
CA SER A 252 -3.45 -2.96 4.57
C SER A 252 -2.25 -3.80 4.15
N ALA A 253 -1.94 -4.86 4.92
CA ALA A 253 -0.81 -5.75 4.64
C ALA A 253 -1.06 -6.65 3.41
N ILE A 254 -1.99 -6.29 2.56
CA ILE A 254 -2.41 -7.09 1.42
C ILE A 254 -1.38 -6.95 0.30
N ARG A 255 -0.80 -8.11 -0.06
CA ARG A 255 -0.06 -8.42 -1.28
C ARG A 255 1.42 -8.06 -1.31
N THR A 256 2.16 -8.74 -0.49
CA THR A 256 3.50 -9.10 -0.91
C THR A 256 3.45 -10.50 -1.53
N SER A 257 4.09 -10.71 -2.66
CA SER A 257 4.23 -12.04 -3.29
C SER A 257 4.96 -13.06 -2.40
N THR A 258 5.54 -12.60 -1.29
CA THR A 258 6.38 -13.37 -0.36
C THR A 258 5.78 -13.47 1.05
N GLY A 259 4.65 -12.80 1.35
CA GLY A 259 4.08 -12.77 2.71
C GLY A 259 4.87 -11.94 3.73
N THR A 260 5.97 -11.29 3.30
CA THR A 260 6.79 -10.40 4.15
C THR A 260 6.96 -9.05 3.47
N ASN A 261 7.23 -8.00 4.26
CA ASN A 261 7.50 -6.67 3.71
C ASN A 261 8.76 -6.70 2.82
N SER A 262 8.60 -6.32 1.56
CA SER A 262 9.68 -6.18 0.57
C SER A 262 10.05 -4.71 0.31
N GLY A 263 9.72 -3.78 1.24
CA GLY A 263 9.86 -2.33 1.04
C GLY A 263 8.68 -1.71 0.27
N VAL A 264 7.58 -2.45 0.12
CA VAL A 264 6.35 -1.97 -0.52
C VAL A 264 5.16 -2.29 0.38
N GLY A 265 4.61 -1.27 1.03
CA GLY A 265 3.37 -1.32 1.80
C GLY A 265 2.28 -0.50 1.10
N PHE A 266 1.04 -0.83 1.38
CA PHE A 266 -0.13 -0.12 0.88
C PHE A 266 -1.03 0.30 2.03
N SER A 267 -1.62 1.49 1.90
CA SER A 267 -2.60 2.00 2.86
C SER A 267 -3.81 2.56 2.14
N ILE A 268 -4.98 2.22 2.63
CA ILE A 268 -6.27 2.75 2.17
C ILE A 268 -6.31 4.23 2.51
N PRO A 269 -6.60 5.13 1.56
CA PRO A 269 -6.57 6.58 1.82
C PRO A 269 -7.60 6.98 2.88
N VAL A 270 -7.27 7.93 3.73
CA VAL A 270 -8.18 8.38 4.81
C VAL A 270 -9.48 8.99 4.28
N ASN A 271 -9.48 9.55 3.06
CA ASN A 271 -10.71 10.05 2.45
C ASN A 271 -11.71 8.92 2.13
N ALA A 272 -11.25 7.66 1.95
CA ALA A 272 -12.14 6.50 1.93
C ALA A 272 -12.76 6.25 3.32
N VAL A 273 -11.97 6.35 4.41
CA VAL A 273 -12.50 6.25 5.77
C VAL A 273 -13.56 7.31 6.03
N ARG A 274 -13.30 8.58 5.69
CA ARG A 274 -14.25 9.70 5.84
C ARG A 274 -15.57 9.46 5.13
N ARG A 275 -15.54 8.73 4.02
CA ARG A 275 -16.71 8.44 3.20
C ARG A 275 -17.46 7.18 3.66
N VAL A 276 -16.73 6.12 3.96
CA VAL A 276 -17.29 4.80 4.23
C VAL A 276 -17.66 4.62 5.70
N ALA A 277 -16.79 5.01 6.64
CA ALA A 277 -16.99 4.74 8.06
C ALA A 277 -18.30 5.32 8.64
N PRO A 278 -18.75 6.54 8.31
CA PRO A 278 -20.03 7.04 8.81
C PRO A 278 -21.24 6.16 8.39
N ALA A 279 -21.22 5.62 7.19
CA ALA A 279 -22.28 4.72 6.72
C ALA A 279 -22.20 3.35 7.43
N LEU A 280 -20.99 2.80 7.62
CA LEU A 280 -20.81 1.58 8.40
C LEU A 280 -21.31 1.74 9.84
N VAL A 281 -21.05 2.90 10.46
CA VAL A 281 -21.55 3.20 11.81
C VAL A 281 -23.08 3.32 11.84
N ALA A 282 -23.69 3.93 10.81
CA ALA A 282 -25.11 4.23 10.79
C ALA A 282 -25.97 3.04 10.36
N THR A 283 -25.53 2.25 9.38
CA THR A 283 -26.34 1.23 8.72
C THR A 283 -25.66 -0.14 8.62
N GLY A 284 -24.37 -0.23 8.92
CA GLY A 284 -23.56 -1.44 8.79
C GLY A 284 -22.98 -1.68 7.39
N GLU A 285 -23.39 -0.91 6.38
CA GLU A 285 -22.99 -1.09 4.99
C GLU A 285 -22.76 0.24 4.27
N TYR A 286 -21.98 0.22 3.17
CA TYR A 286 -21.74 1.37 2.29
C TYR A 286 -22.13 1.03 0.86
N HIS A 287 -22.87 1.94 0.20
CA HIS A 287 -23.33 1.77 -1.16
C HIS A 287 -22.52 2.60 -2.15
N TYR A 288 -21.77 1.92 -3.00
CA TYR A 288 -20.98 2.55 -4.05
C TYR A 288 -21.83 2.91 -5.26
N THR A 289 -21.42 3.97 -5.94
CA THR A 289 -21.94 4.31 -7.25
C THR A 289 -21.53 3.29 -8.29
N TYR A 290 -22.36 3.11 -9.31
CA TYR A 290 -22.19 2.13 -10.34
C TYR A 290 -22.57 2.67 -11.71
N MET A 291 -21.69 2.49 -12.69
CA MET A 291 -21.94 2.80 -14.09
C MET A 291 -22.39 1.57 -14.89
N GLY A 292 -21.86 0.41 -14.56
CA GLY A 292 -22.08 -0.83 -15.33
C GLY A 292 -21.25 -0.90 -16.60
N VAL A 293 -19.94 -0.61 -16.48
CA VAL A 293 -18.97 -0.74 -17.59
C VAL A 293 -17.72 -1.49 -17.14
N ARG A 294 -17.08 -2.16 -18.09
CA ARG A 294 -15.68 -2.55 -18.01
C ARG A 294 -14.86 -1.63 -18.90
N MET A 295 -13.67 -1.31 -18.45
CA MET A 295 -12.81 -0.37 -19.13
C MET A 295 -11.38 -0.92 -19.19
N SER A 296 -10.64 -0.46 -20.19
CA SER A 296 -9.21 -0.69 -20.33
C SER A 296 -8.50 0.64 -20.59
N GLU A 297 -7.28 0.74 -20.08
CA GLU A 297 -6.32 1.72 -20.56
C GLU A 297 -5.79 1.25 -21.92
N LEU A 298 -5.64 2.18 -22.86
CA LEU A 298 -5.12 1.91 -24.17
C LEU A 298 -3.72 2.50 -24.32
N ASP A 299 -2.76 1.67 -24.72
CA ASP A 299 -1.46 2.15 -25.18
C ASP A 299 -1.57 2.75 -26.59
N LEU A 300 -0.52 3.48 -27.02
CA LEU A 300 -0.51 4.17 -28.31
C LEU A 300 -0.65 3.20 -29.51
N VAL A 301 -0.11 2.00 -29.39
CA VAL A 301 -0.17 1.00 -30.46
C VAL A 301 -1.60 0.49 -30.62
N THR A 302 -2.26 0.19 -29.51
CA THR A 302 -3.67 -0.23 -29.51
C THR A 302 -4.58 0.88 -30.04
N GLN A 303 -4.34 2.14 -29.66
CA GLN A 303 -5.10 3.28 -30.20
C GLN A 303 -4.93 3.43 -31.72
N GLU A 304 -3.71 3.27 -32.23
CA GLU A 304 -3.44 3.29 -33.68
C GLU A 304 -4.18 2.17 -34.42
N VAL A 305 -4.12 0.95 -33.88
CA VAL A 305 -4.81 -0.23 -34.46
C VAL A 305 -6.32 -0.04 -34.46
N LEU A 306 -6.87 0.55 -33.40
CA LEU A 306 -8.30 0.85 -33.28
C LEU A 306 -8.74 2.10 -34.08
N GLY A 307 -7.81 2.84 -34.68
CA GLY A 307 -8.10 4.09 -35.40
C GLY A 307 -8.61 5.20 -34.48
N LEU A 308 -8.29 5.14 -33.19
CA LEU A 308 -8.66 6.15 -32.23
C LEU A 308 -7.67 7.33 -32.25
N PRO A 309 -8.12 8.55 -31.91
CA PRO A 309 -7.18 9.65 -31.69
C PRO A 309 -6.25 9.33 -30.51
N GLN A 310 -4.98 9.75 -30.63
CA GLN A 310 -3.99 9.56 -29.55
C GLN A 310 -4.26 10.47 -28.37
N VAL A 311 -5.31 10.20 -27.62
CA VAL A 311 -5.70 10.92 -26.41
C VAL A 311 -5.85 9.93 -25.24
N ALA A 312 -5.49 10.38 -24.06
CA ALA A 312 -5.70 9.61 -22.84
C ALA A 312 -7.20 9.46 -22.54
N GLY A 313 -7.59 8.37 -21.89
CA GLY A 313 -8.97 8.12 -21.53
C GLY A 313 -9.23 6.71 -21.01
N ALA A 314 -10.47 6.43 -20.66
CA ALA A 314 -10.95 5.12 -20.26
C ALA A 314 -11.77 4.49 -21.39
N TYR A 315 -11.22 3.47 -22.03
CA TYR A 315 -11.89 2.80 -23.16
C TYR A 315 -12.90 1.78 -22.66
N VAL A 316 -14.15 1.91 -23.07
CA VAL A 316 -15.24 1.01 -22.67
C VAL A 316 -15.15 -0.28 -23.47
N THR A 317 -14.84 -1.37 -22.80
CA THR A 317 -14.72 -2.70 -23.42
C THR A 317 -16.03 -3.48 -23.35
N GLU A 318 -16.81 -3.29 -22.26
CA GLU A 318 -18.08 -3.97 -22.06
C GLU A 318 -19.07 -3.05 -21.34
N VAL A 319 -20.34 -3.14 -21.69
CA VAL A 319 -21.45 -2.46 -21.00
C VAL A 319 -22.38 -3.53 -20.44
N THR A 320 -22.63 -3.46 -19.13
CA THR A 320 -23.54 -4.38 -18.46
C THR A 320 -24.98 -4.18 -18.99
N PRO A 321 -25.65 -5.23 -19.49
CA PRO A 321 -27.04 -5.12 -19.92
C PRO A 321 -27.94 -4.59 -18.79
N ASP A 322 -28.91 -3.77 -19.14
CA ASP A 322 -29.87 -3.13 -18.23
C ASP A 322 -29.26 -2.24 -17.12
N GLY A 323 -27.92 -2.01 -17.19
CA GLY A 323 -27.21 -1.12 -16.30
C GLY A 323 -27.32 0.35 -16.68
N PRO A 324 -26.82 1.27 -15.82
CA PRO A 324 -26.85 2.72 -16.06
C PRO A 324 -26.19 3.14 -17.38
N ALA A 325 -25.05 2.53 -17.71
CA ALA A 325 -24.33 2.82 -18.97
C ALA A 325 -25.12 2.38 -20.20
N ALA A 326 -25.79 1.22 -20.15
CA ALA A 326 -26.67 0.74 -21.20
C ALA A 326 -27.86 1.70 -21.40
N ALA A 327 -28.49 2.14 -20.30
CA ALA A 327 -29.60 3.09 -20.32
C ALA A 327 -29.18 4.46 -20.89
N ALA A 328 -27.93 4.89 -20.65
CA ALA A 328 -27.34 6.11 -21.22
C ALA A 328 -26.88 5.94 -22.67
N GLY A 329 -26.92 4.73 -23.22
CA GLY A 329 -26.51 4.44 -24.60
C GLY A 329 -25.01 4.43 -24.81
N LEU A 330 -24.19 4.13 -23.79
CA LEU A 330 -22.76 3.87 -23.95
C LEU A 330 -22.55 2.57 -24.73
N ARG A 331 -21.41 2.51 -25.46
CA ARG A 331 -21.03 1.37 -26.28
C ARG A 331 -19.76 0.73 -25.77
N GLY A 332 -19.79 -0.57 -25.59
CA GLY A 332 -18.60 -1.39 -25.38
C GLY A 332 -17.99 -1.83 -26.70
N SER A 333 -16.67 -1.98 -26.75
CA SER A 333 -15.99 -2.47 -27.95
C SER A 333 -16.33 -3.92 -28.26
N GLY A 334 -16.55 -4.71 -27.22
CA GLY A 334 -16.47 -6.15 -27.34
C GLY A 334 -15.02 -6.64 -27.53
N ILE A 335 -14.91 -7.97 -27.63
CA ILE A 335 -13.63 -8.66 -27.87
C ILE A 335 -13.84 -9.58 -29.07
N SER A 336 -12.87 -9.60 -30.00
CA SER A 336 -12.87 -10.50 -31.14
C SER A 336 -12.68 -11.97 -30.71
N ASP A 337 -12.94 -12.91 -31.61
CA ASP A 337 -12.74 -14.35 -31.37
C ASP A 337 -11.28 -14.73 -31.04
N VAL A 338 -10.33 -13.84 -31.31
CA VAL A 338 -8.89 -13.99 -30.99
C VAL A 338 -8.45 -13.20 -29.75
N GLY A 339 -9.40 -12.56 -29.03
CA GLY A 339 -9.13 -11.85 -27.78
C GLY A 339 -8.69 -10.39 -27.94
N GLU A 340 -8.81 -9.81 -29.14
CA GLU A 340 -8.46 -8.42 -29.42
C GLU A 340 -9.66 -7.47 -29.21
N LEU A 341 -9.39 -6.24 -28.75
CA LEU A 341 -10.40 -5.19 -28.63
C LEU A 341 -10.89 -4.75 -30.01
N LEU A 342 -12.19 -4.48 -30.11
CA LEU A 342 -12.80 -3.96 -31.34
C LEU A 342 -12.89 -2.42 -31.31
N PRO A 343 -12.89 -1.72 -32.47
CA PRO A 343 -12.85 -0.25 -32.51
C PRO A 343 -14.20 0.44 -32.23
N SER A 344 -15.24 -0.29 -31.82
CA SER A 344 -16.61 0.20 -31.65
C SER A 344 -16.93 0.75 -30.26
N GLY A 345 -15.99 0.69 -29.33
CA GLY A 345 -16.16 1.15 -27.96
C GLY A 345 -16.04 2.67 -27.82
N ASP A 346 -16.68 3.22 -26.80
CA ASP A 346 -16.53 4.61 -26.42
C ASP A 346 -15.23 4.85 -25.66
N LEU A 347 -14.54 5.96 -25.95
CA LEU A 347 -13.39 6.41 -25.16
C LEU A 347 -13.84 7.58 -24.29
N ILE A 348 -13.93 7.36 -22.96
CA ILE A 348 -14.31 8.39 -21.99
C ILE A 348 -13.08 9.26 -21.70
N ILE A 349 -13.18 10.56 -22.01
CA ILE A 349 -12.09 11.53 -21.85
C ILE A 349 -12.36 12.58 -20.78
N ALA A 350 -13.61 12.75 -20.32
CA ALA A 350 -13.94 13.60 -19.18
C ALA A 350 -15.23 13.15 -18.49
N ALA A 351 -15.36 13.51 -17.20
CA ALA A 351 -16.55 13.35 -16.38
C ALA A 351 -16.83 14.67 -15.64
N ASP A 352 -18.04 15.25 -15.80
CA ASP A 352 -18.43 16.57 -15.28
C ASP A 352 -17.39 17.68 -15.57
N GLY A 353 -16.77 17.63 -16.76
CA GLY A 353 -15.75 18.56 -17.21
C GLY A 353 -14.35 18.32 -16.65
N ARG A 354 -14.14 17.30 -15.83
CA ARG A 354 -12.82 16.88 -15.35
C ARG A 354 -12.20 15.94 -16.36
N PRO A 355 -10.97 16.16 -16.80
CA PRO A 355 -10.27 15.23 -17.67
C PRO A 355 -10.17 13.85 -17.01
N ILE A 356 -10.32 12.81 -17.81
CA ILE A 356 -10.11 11.40 -17.44
C ILE A 356 -9.01 10.86 -18.35
N ASN A 357 -7.86 10.54 -17.77
CA ASN A 357 -6.69 10.09 -18.51
C ASN A 357 -6.57 8.55 -18.57
N ASN A 358 -7.22 7.84 -17.64
CA ASN A 358 -7.20 6.38 -17.53
C ASN A 358 -8.43 5.88 -16.74
N PRO A 359 -8.70 4.57 -16.73
CA PRO A 359 -9.81 3.99 -15.97
C PRO A 359 -9.76 4.28 -14.46
N ASP A 360 -8.57 4.31 -13.85
CA ASP A 360 -8.43 4.53 -12.40
C ASP A 360 -8.86 5.93 -11.98
N GLU A 361 -8.64 6.94 -12.82
CA GLU A 361 -9.13 8.30 -12.58
C GLU A 361 -10.66 8.38 -12.63
N LEU A 362 -11.30 7.65 -13.55
CA LEU A 362 -12.76 7.59 -13.61
C LEU A 362 -13.33 6.84 -12.39
N ILE A 363 -12.72 5.72 -12.00
CA ILE A 363 -13.11 4.99 -10.78
C ILE A 363 -12.94 5.90 -9.56
N SER A 364 -11.84 6.64 -9.48
CA SER A 364 -11.58 7.61 -8.41
C SER A 364 -12.67 8.68 -8.34
N PHE A 365 -13.03 9.26 -9.48
CA PHE A 365 -14.12 10.23 -9.55
C PHE A 365 -15.43 9.62 -9.04
N LEU A 366 -15.80 8.42 -9.50
CA LEU A 366 -17.02 7.74 -9.07
C LEU A 366 -17.02 7.44 -7.57
N VAL A 367 -15.91 6.90 -7.04
CA VAL A 367 -15.81 6.48 -5.63
C VAL A 367 -15.80 7.69 -4.69
N PHE A 368 -15.08 8.76 -5.01
CA PHE A 368 -14.85 9.84 -4.05
C PHE A 368 -15.70 11.09 -4.27
N GLN A 369 -16.35 11.25 -5.43
CA GLN A 369 -16.96 12.53 -5.80
C GLN A 369 -18.41 12.41 -6.29
N THR A 370 -18.98 11.20 -6.30
CA THR A 370 -20.36 11.02 -6.78
C THR A 370 -21.21 10.25 -5.77
N GLU A 371 -22.53 10.31 -5.95
CA GLU A 371 -23.52 9.64 -5.11
C GLU A 371 -24.46 8.78 -5.96
N VAL A 372 -25.06 7.76 -5.35
CA VAL A 372 -26.05 6.91 -6.00
C VAL A 372 -27.26 7.78 -6.42
N GLY A 373 -27.70 7.61 -7.66
CA GLY A 373 -28.79 8.41 -8.25
C GLY A 373 -28.33 9.75 -8.84
N GLN A 374 -27.08 10.17 -8.68
CA GLN A 374 -26.55 11.38 -9.30
C GLN A 374 -26.45 11.20 -10.82
N THR A 375 -26.83 12.25 -11.57
CA THR A 375 -26.60 12.30 -13.01
C THR A 375 -25.30 13.06 -13.26
N ILE A 376 -24.34 12.39 -13.92
CA ILE A 376 -23.06 12.97 -14.37
C ILE A 376 -23.07 13.15 -15.88
N ARG A 377 -22.21 14.03 -16.38
CA ARG A 377 -21.97 14.23 -17.82
C ARG A 377 -20.64 13.59 -18.20
N LEU A 378 -20.69 12.58 -19.04
CA LEU A 378 -19.49 12.00 -19.63
C LEU A 378 -19.22 12.67 -20.98
N THR A 379 -17.98 13.10 -21.20
CA THR A 379 -17.50 13.47 -22.53
C THR A 379 -16.75 12.30 -23.10
N ILE A 380 -17.21 11.78 -24.23
CA ILE A 380 -16.67 10.58 -24.88
C ILE A 380 -16.24 10.88 -26.31
N ILE A 381 -15.35 10.04 -26.84
CA ILE A 381 -15.08 9.97 -28.29
C ILE A 381 -15.75 8.71 -28.82
N ARG A 382 -16.62 8.90 -29.81
CA ARG A 382 -17.36 7.83 -30.52
C ARG A 382 -17.28 8.09 -32.00
N ASP A 383 -16.88 7.09 -32.79
CA ASP A 383 -16.75 7.17 -34.25
C ASP A 383 -15.91 8.40 -34.72
N GLY A 384 -14.91 8.81 -33.91
CA GLY A 384 -14.05 9.97 -34.14
C GLY A 384 -14.63 11.32 -33.73
N GLU A 385 -15.87 11.37 -33.25
CA GLU A 385 -16.54 12.60 -32.81
C GLU A 385 -16.60 12.68 -31.27
N GLN A 386 -16.41 13.86 -30.72
CA GLN A 386 -16.60 14.13 -29.29
C GLN A 386 -18.07 14.46 -29.02
N ILE A 387 -18.68 13.71 -28.10
CA ILE A 387 -20.07 13.92 -27.67
C ILE A 387 -20.20 13.88 -26.16
N ASP A 388 -21.20 14.56 -25.64
CA ASP A 388 -21.58 14.53 -24.22
C ASP A 388 -22.74 13.57 -23.99
N VAL A 389 -22.59 12.66 -23.02
CA VAL A 389 -23.61 11.67 -22.66
C VAL A 389 -23.98 11.86 -21.18
N PRO A 390 -25.24 12.23 -20.87
CA PRO A 390 -25.72 12.23 -19.49
C PRO A 390 -25.93 10.79 -19.03
N LEU A 391 -25.42 10.46 -17.83
CA LEU A 391 -25.55 9.14 -17.23
C LEU A 391 -25.98 9.27 -15.77
N THR A 392 -27.09 8.64 -15.40
CA THR A 392 -27.53 8.55 -13.99
C THR A 392 -26.92 7.33 -13.36
N LEU A 393 -26.14 7.55 -12.29
CA LEU A 393 -25.43 6.49 -11.57
C LEU A 393 -26.41 5.61 -10.78
N GLY A 394 -26.24 4.32 -10.89
CA GLY A 394 -26.94 3.33 -10.04
C GLY A 394 -26.17 3.02 -8.77
N GLN A 395 -26.73 2.14 -7.96
CA GLN A 395 -26.06 1.46 -6.86
C GLN A 395 -25.33 0.24 -7.39
N ARG A 396 -24.12 0.01 -6.89
CA ARG A 396 -23.36 -1.21 -7.19
C ARG A 396 -24.12 -2.44 -6.66
N PRO A 397 -24.35 -3.48 -7.49
CA PRO A 397 -25.09 -4.68 -7.11
C PRO A 397 -24.40 -5.53 -6.04
#